data_9d18193d2c87a3464f7c8f4426c78bbf
#
_entry.id   9d18193d2c87a3464f7c8f4426c78bbf
#
_cell.length_a   1.000
_cell.length_b   1.000
_cell.length_c   1.000
_cell.angle_alpha   90.00
_cell.angle_beta   90.00
_cell.angle_gamma   90.00
#
_symmetry.space_group_name_H-M   'P 1'
#
loop_
_entity.id
_entity.type
_entity.pdbx_description
1 polymer ?
#
loop_
_entity_poly.entity_id
_entity_poly.type
_entity_poly.pdbx_seq_one_letter_code
_entity_poly.pdbx_strand_id
1 'polypeptide(L)' 'MGFAMRKEQQEHVDQAILQLLGHRYGDGLVYFRDDGERRLFEQALNMGLVNREGYLTPAGRSLIARNNEE' A
#
# COMPACT_ATOMS: atom_id res chain seq x y z
N MET A 1 10.26 11.36 22.34
CA MET A 1 9.33 10.35 22.81
C MET A 1 8.20 10.12 21.87
N GLY A 2 7.57 11.17 21.38
CA GLY A 2 6.50 11.00 20.41
C GLY A 2 6.94 10.47 19.08
N PHE A 3 8.23 10.51 18.83
CA PHE A 3 8.74 10.09 17.53
C PHE A 3 8.59 8.60 17.29
N ALA A 4 8.85 7.81 18.33
CA ALA A 4 8.77 6.36 18.18
C ALA A 4 7.33 5.95 17.88
N MET A 5 6.38 6.60 18.52
CA MET A 5 4.99 6.28 18.29
C MET A 5 4.58 6.58 16.85
N ARG A 6 5.06 7.68 16.30
CA ARG A 6 4.73 8.02 14.93
C ARG A 6 5.22 6.96 13.96
N LYS A 7 6.43 6.47 14.17
CA LYS A 7 6.96 5.43 13.30
C LYS A 7 6.10 4.19 13.37
N GLU A 8 5.68 3.84 14.57
CA GLU A 8 4.86 2.66 14.73
C GLU A 8 3.53 2.81 14.01
N GLN A 9 2.94 3.99 14.09
CA GLN A 9 1.68 4.23 13.41
C GLN A 9 1.86 4.16 11.90
N GLN A 10 2.96 4.68 11.38
CA GLN A 10 3.23 4.61 9.96
C GLN A 10 3.43 3.18 9.51
N GLU A 11 4.08 2.38 10.33
CA GLU A 11 4.27 0.98 9.99
C GLU A 11 2.94 0.25 9.92
N HIS A 12 2.02 0.57 10.83
CA HIS A 12 0.69 -0.04 10.80
C HIS A 12 -0.04 0.32 9.51
N VAL A 13 0.01 1.59 9.14
CA VAL A 13 -0.63 2.02 7.91
C VAL A 13 0.01 1.32 6.72
N ASP A 14 1.33 1.23 6.72
CA ASP A 14 2.03 0.60 5.62
C ASP A 14 1.65 -0.87 5.49
N GLN A 15 1.48 -1.56 6.60
CA GLN A 15 1.11 -2.96 6.54
C GLN A 15 -0.28 -3.15 5.95
N ALA A 16 -1.23 -2.30 6.36
CA ALA A 16 -2.56 -2.39 5.82
C ALA A 16 -2.55 -2.12 4.31
N ILE A 17 -1.78 -1.14 3.91
CA ILE A 17 -1.66 -0.83 2.49
C ILE A 17 -0.97 -1.97 1.75
N LEU A 18 0.07 -2.56 2.34
CA LEU A 18 0.75 -3.68 1.71
C LEU A 18 -0.20 -4.84 1.48
N GLN A 19 -1.07 -5.11 2.43
CA GLN A 19 -2.05 -6.17 2.24
C GLN A 19 -2.99 -5.86 1.09
N LEU A 20 -3.42 -4.62 0.99
CA LEU A 20 -4.25 -4.22 -0.13
C LEU A 20 -3.52 -4.40 -1.45
N LEU A 21 -2.27 -3.99 -1.50
CA LEU A 21 -1.49 -4.09 -2.73
C LEU A 21 -1.27 -5.55 -3.12
N GLY A 22 -1.40 -6.46 -2.19
CA GLY A 22 -1.37 -7.88 -2.48
C GLY A 22 -2.59 -8.36 -3.23
N HIS A 23 -3.70 -7.64 -3.15
CA HIS A 23 -4.92 -7.97 -3.87
C HIS A 23 -4.82 -7.40 -5.28
N ARG A 24 -4.05 -8.06 -6.12
CA ARG A 24 -3.84 -7.57 -7.47
C ARG A 24 -3.82 -8.72 -8.45
N TYR A 25 -4.20 -8.40 -9.67
CA TYR A 25 -4.13 -9.36 -10.75
C TYR A 25 -2.69 -9.51 -11.23
N GLY A 26 -2.47 -10.48 -12.09
CA GLY A 26 -1.13 -10.74 -12.57
C GLY A 26 -0.48 -9.57 -13.28
N ASP A 27 -1.29 -8.69 -13.86
CA ASP A 27 -0.78 -7.51 -14.56
C ASP A 27 -0.50 -6.34 -13.62
N GLY A 28 -0.73 -6.52 -12.31
CA GLY A 28 -0.44 -5.47 -11.34
C GLY A 28 -1.61 -4.56 -11.03
N LEU A 29 -2.79 -4.85 -11.54
CA LEU A 29 -3.97 -4.05 -11.25
C LEU A 29 -4.49 -4.41 -9.87
N VAL A 30 -4.49 -3.43 -8.97
CA VAL A 30 -4.94 -3.62 -7.59
C VAL A 30 -6.47 -3.50 -7.54
N TYR A 31 -7.11 -4.35 -6.75
CA TYR A 31 -8.55 -4.27 -6.56
C TYR A 31 -8.86 -4.21 -5.07
N PHE A 32 -10.03 -3.67 -4.76
CA PHE A 32 -10.51 -3.61 -3.38
C PHE A 32 -11.95 -4.12 -3.35
N ARG A 33 -12.35 -4.66 -2.20
CA ARG A 33 -13.62 -5.35 -2.08
C ARG A 33 -14.65 -4.62 -1.23
N ASP A 34 -14.21 -3.67 -0.41
CA ASP A 34 -15.13 -2.95 0.45
C ASP A 34 -14.62 -1.52 0.65
N ASP A 35 -15.40 -0.76 1.40
CA ASP A 35 -15.09 0.66 1.61
C ASP A 35 -13.81 0.85 2.40
N GLY A 36 -13.52 -0.04 3.32
CA GLY A 36 -12.29 0.06 4.07
C GLY A 36 -11.08 -0.08 3.18
N GLU A 37 -11.12 -1.06 2.30
CA GLU A 37 -10.03 -1.25 1.36
C GLU A 37 -9.95 -0.12 0.35
N ARG A 38 -11.10 0.44 -0.02
CA ARG A 38 -11.11 1.59 -0.91
C ARG A 38 -10.36 2.76 -0.30
N ARG A 39 -10.53 2.98 0.99
CA ARG A 39 -9.81 4.07 1.65
C ARG A 39 -8.32 3.83 1.64
N LEU A 40 -7.92 2.58 1.84
CA LEU A 40 -6.51 2.23 1.76
C LEU A 40 -5.99 2.46 0.36
N PHE A 41 -6.80 2.14 -0.64
CA PHE A 41 -6.41 2.39 -2.02
C PHE A 41 -6.18 3.88 -2.27
N GLU A 42 -7.06 4.71 -1.75
CA GLU A 42 -6.90 6.16 -1.90
C GLU A 42 -5.63 6.64 -1.21
N GLN A 43 -5.32 6.08 -0.06
CA GLN A 43 -4.07 6.43 0.60
C GLN A 43 -2.87 6.00 -0.23
N ALA A 44 -2.93 4.81 -0.80
CA ALA A 44 -1.84 4.33 -1.65
C ALA A 44 -1.69 5.23 -2.87
N LEU A 45 -2.81 5.69 -3.43
CA LEU A 45 -2.76 6.61 -4.55
C LEU A 45 -2.07 7.92 -4.16
N ASN A 46 -2.43 8.46 -2.99
CA ASN A 46 -1.82 9.69 -2.51
C ASN A 46 -0.34 9.52 -2.24
N MET A 47 0.08 8.33 -1.85
CA MET A 47 1.48 8.05 -1.57
C MET A 47 2.27 7.71 -2.83
N GLY A 48 1.60 7.64 -3.98
CA GLY A 48 2.29 7.31 -5.22
C GLY A 48 2.59 5.84 -5.40
N LEU A 49 1.92 4.97 -4.66
CA LEU A 49 2.15 3.53 -4.75
C LEU A 49 1.34 2.88 -5.84
N VAL A 50 0.23 3.50 -6.22
CA VAL A 50 -0.58 3.06 -7.35
C VAL A 50 -0.90 4.29 -8.18
N ASN A 51 -1.19 4.08 -9.47
CA ASN A 51 -1.59 5.18 -10.32
C ASN A 51 -3.12 5.27 -10.35
N ARG A 52 -3.63 6.25 -11.09
CA ARG A 52 -5.07 6.49 -11.13
C ARG A 52 -5.83 5.31 -11.71
N GLU A 53 -5.19 4.53 -12.54
CA GLU A 53 -5.83 3.37 -13.14
C GLU A 53 -5.81 2.17 -12.22
N GLY A 54 -5.08 2.24 -11.12
CA GLY A 54 -5.05 1.16 -10.15
C GLY A 54 -3.86 0.25 -10.26
N TYR A 55 -2.93 0.52 -11.16
CA TYR A 55 -1.74 -0.32 -11.30
C TYR A 55 -0.65 0.13 -10.34
N LEU A 56 0.15 -0.84 -9.91
CA LEU A 56 1.30 -0.55 -9.07
C LEU A 56 2.29 0.33 -9.81
N THR A 57 2.77 1.35 -9.11
CA THR A 57 3.87 2.17 -9.62
C THR A 57 5.19 1.52 -9.25
N PRO A 58 6.31 1.99 -9.81
CA PRO A 58 7.63 1.49 -9.36
C PRO A 58 7.82 1.65 -7.86
N ALA A 59 7.32 2.76 -7.28
CA ALA A 59 7.43 2.94 -5.83
C ALA A 59 6.65 1.88 -5.08
N GLY A 60 5.45 1.53 -5.57
CA GLY A 60 4.67 0.48 -4.94
C GLY A 60 5.35 -0.87 -5.02
N ARG A 61 5.95 -1.16 -6.15
CA ARG A 61 6.67 -2.42 -6.31
C ARG A 61 7.89 -2.49 -5.40
N SER A 62 8.59 -1.37 -5.25
CA SER A 62 9.74 -1.32 -4.37
C SER A 62 9.34 -1.57 -2.93
N LEU A 63 8.21 -0.98 -2.52
CA LEU A 63 7.74 -1.17 -1.17
C LEU A 63 7.43 -2.63 -0.89
N ILE A 64 6.74 -3.29 -1.81
CA ILE A 64 6.41 -4.69 -1.66
C ILE A 64 7.67 -5.54 -1.61
N ALA A 65 8.61 -5.25 -2.49
CA ALA A 65 9.85 -6.02 -2.55
C ALA A 65 10.64 -5.91 -1.26
N ARG A 66 10.74 -4.70 -0.69
CA ARG A 66 11.46 -4.51 0.57
C ARG A 66 10.79 -5.26 1.70
N ASN A 67 9.48 -5.29 1.70
CA ASN A 67 8.76 -5.97 2.75
C ASN A 67 8.91 -7.48 2.66
N ASN A 68 9.06 -7.99 1.45
CA ASN A 68 9.18 -9.43 1.24
C ASN A 68 10.57 -9.97 1.53
N GLU A 69 11.55 -9.08 1.64
CA GLU A 69 12.91 -9.53 1.89
C GLU A 69 13.13 -9.95 3.33
N GLU A 70 12.18 -9.72 4.17
CA GLU A 70 12.30 -10.19 5.53
C GLU A 70 11.71 -11.58 5.67
#